data_d22fe15e4f5a9289c29889c1309a27ed
#
_entry.id   d22fe15e4f5a9289c29889c1309a27ed
#
_cell.length_a   1.000
_cell.length_b   1.000
_cell.length_c   1.000
_cell.angle_alpha   90.00
_cell.angle_beta   90.00
_cell.angle_gamma   90.00
#
_symmetry.space_group_name_H-M   'P 1'
#
loop_
_entity.id
_entity.type
_entity.pdbx_description
1 polymer ?
#
loop_
_entity_poly.entity_id
_entity_poly.type
_entity_poly.pdbx_seq_one_letter_code
_entity_poly.pdbx_strand_id
1 'polypeptide(L)'
;MNAIVRLLLASCSALALALVPLAARAQETTLRMVSAFAENGIYVVHLQKWLQQFNAEGKGVLQINFIGGPKAIPAFEAGNAVKTGVVDMALTTGAFYTNVMPEADFLKLTQIPVAEQRRNGAFAAINELWTTKGNMVYLARMVENQPFHLYLNKKVDKPDLTGMKIRITPVYRDFFASLGANNVTMAPGEVYTALERNVVDGYGWPIGGIFDLNWNEKTKFRIDPGFYDAEVSIIVNLDAYRKLTPKQKAFLDKQALALEAMNGFWATYGKDETARQEKAGIQAIRFDAAGTKAFIDKAYDAGWAGAMKANPEFAKKLKTLTAK
;
A
#
# COMPACT_ATOMS: atom_id res chain seq x y z
N MET A 1 -7.19 -83.25 -5.59
CA MET A 1 -6.68 -81.97 -6.06
C MET A 1 -6.96 -80.97 -4.92
N ASN A 2 -5.90 -80.61 -4.25
CA ASN A 2 -5.77 -80.34 -2.83
C ASN A 2 -6.32 -78.97 -2.35
N ALA A 3 -6.90 -79.01 -1.17
CA ALA A 3 -7.41 -77.86 -0.43
C ALA A 3 -6.40 -76.62 -0.29
N ILE A 4 -5.12 -76.91 -0.48
CA ILE A 4 -4.02 -75.93 -0.39
C ILE A 4 -4.01 -74.95 -1.59
N VAL A 5 -4.47 -75.35 -2.77
CA VAL A 5 -4.53 -74.52 -3.98
C VAL A 5 -5.67 -73.50 -3.92
N ARG A 6 -6.73 -73.77 -3.14
CA ARG A 6 -7.86 -72.82 -2.95
C ARG A 6 -7.58 -71.75 -1.92
N LEU A 7 -6.67 -71.97 -0.99
CA LEU A 7 -6.27 -70.94 -0.01
C LEU A 7 -5.32 -69.88 -0.60
N LEU A 8 -4.49 -70.23 -1.59
CA LEU A 8 -3.56 -69.30 -2.22
C LEU A 8 -4.19 -68.34 -3.24
N LEU A 9 -5.34 -68.73 -3.81
CA LEU A 9 -6.11 -67.86 -4.71
C LEU A 9 -7.01 -66.85 -3.99
N ALA A 10 -7.38 -67.12 -2.74
CA ALA A 10 -8.17 -66.21 -1.92
C ALA A 10 -7.32 -65.07 -1.29
N SER A 11 -6.02 -65.27 -1.13
CA SER A 11 -5.11 -64.29 -0.54
C SER A 11 -4.63 -63.20 -1.52
N CYS A 12 -4.68 -63.42 -2.83
CA CYS A 12 -4.29 -62.41 -3.83
C CYS A 12 -5.40 -61.41 -4.17
N SER A 13 -6.68 -61.73 -3.86
CA SER A 13 -7.80 -60.83 -4.17
C SER A 13 -8.07 -59.81 -3.07
N ALA A 14 -7.50 -59.97 -1.88
CA ALA A 14 -7.69 -59.04 -0.76
C ALA A 14 -6.66 -57.88 -0.72
N LEU A 15 -5.58 -57.96 -1.54
CA LEU A 15 -4.52 -56.90 -1.49
C LEU A 15 -4.67 -55.84 -2.58
N ALA A 16 -5.66 -55.98 -3.48
CA ALA A 16 -5.89 -55.05 -4.59
C ALA A 16 -6.85 -53.89 -4.27
N LEU A 17 -7.43 -53.84 -3.06
CA LEU A 17 -8.43 -52.78 -2.69
C LEU A 17 -7.87 -51.66 -1.80
N ALA A 18 -6.56 -51.54 -1.56
CA ALA A 18 -5.97 -50.57 -0.65
C ALA A 18 -5.20 -49.42 -1.31
N LEU A 19 -5.24 -49.33 -2.66
CA LEU A 19 -4.71 -48.14 -3.37
C LEU A 19 -5.87 -47.24 -3.81
N VAL A 20 -6.68 -46.77 -2.83
CA VAL A 20 -7.41 -45.52 -3.02
C VAL A 20 -6.33 -44.43 -3.01
N PRO A 21 -6.07 -43.71 -4.12
CA PRO A 21 -5.22 -42.55 -4.03
C PRO A 21 -5.91 -41.63 -3.02
N LEU A 22 -5.31 -41.43 -1.83
CA LEU A 22 -5.58 -40.23 -1.05
C LEU A 22 -5.27 -39.09 -2.02
N ALA A 23 -6.29 -38.63 -2.74
CA ALA A 23 -6.23 -37.35 -3.39
C ALA A 23 -5.88 -36.40 -2.26
N ALA A 24 -4.62 -36.00 -2.21
CA ALA A 24 -4.14 -34.98 -1.29
C ALA A 24 -5.06 -33.78 -1.55
N ARG A 25 -6.13 -33.64 -0.76
CA ARG A 25 -6.93 -32.44 -0.75
C ARG A 25 -5.92 -31.34 -0.46
N ALA A 26 -5.64 -30.52 -1.44
CA ALA A 26 -4.80 -29.35 -1.24
C ALA A 26 -5.39 -28.65 -0.02
N GLN A 27 -4.66 -28.71 1.09
CA GLN A 27 -5.11 -28.17 2.36
C GLN A 27 -5.31 -26.66 2.18
N GLU A 28 -6.47 -26.16 2.60
CA GLU A 28 -6.71 -24.73 2.63
C GLU A 28 -5.59 -24.05 3.43
N THR A 29 -5.02 -23.00 2.86
CA THR A 29 -3.98 -22.19 3.51
C THR A 29 -4.62 -20.89 3.99
N THR A 30 -4.26 -20.45 5.19
CA THR A 30 -4.68 -19.13 5.71
C THR A 30 -3.46 -18.24 5.86
N LEU A 31 -3.46 -17.09 5.18
CA LEU A 31 -2.43 -16.05 5.30
C LEU A 31 -2.84 -15.03 6.37
N ARG A 32 -1.89 -14.64 7.21
CA ARG A 32 -2.08 -13.64 8.27
C ARG A 32 -1.79 -12.26 7.70
N MET A 33 -2.74 -11.33 7.82
CA MET A 33 -2.65 -9.98 7.27
C MET A 33 -2.82 -8.92 8.35
N VAL A 34 -2.00 -7.87 8.28
CA VAL A 34 -2.14 -6.65 9.08
C VAL A 34 -2.34 -5.44 8.17
N SER A 35 -2.73 -4.31 8.77
CA SER A 35 -2.76 -3.01 8.10
C SER A 35 -1.87 -2.01 8.82
N ALA A 36 -1.14 -1.21 8.05
CA ALA A 36 -0.44 -0.04 8.55
C ALA A 36 -1.37 1.16 8.81
N PHE A 37 -2.66 1.03 8.45
CA PHE A 37 -3.69 2.07 8.62
C PHE A 37 -4.72 1.66 9.66
N ALA A 38 -5.35 2.67 10.28
CA ALA A 38 -6.38 2.45 11.29
C ALA A 38 -7.58 1.68 10.73
N GLU A 39 -8.17 0.80 11.54
CA GLU A 39 -9.22 -0.12 11.11
C GLU A 39 -10.52 0.59 10.68
N ASN A 40 -10.81 1.75 11.27
CA ASN A 40 -11.93 2.61 10.90
C ASN A 40 -11.64 3.53 9.71
N GLY A 41 -10.39 3.58 9.22
CA GLY A 41 -10.01 4.43 8.10
C GLY A 41 -10.46 3.87 6.76
N ILE A 42 -10.72 4.77 5.80
CA ILE A 42 -11.27 4.42 4.49
C ILE A 42 -10.48 3.32 3.76
N TYR A 43 -9.15 3.28 3.91
CA TYR A 43 -8.33 2.26 3.26
C TYR A 43 -8.64 0.85 3.80
N VAL A 44 -8.83 0.71 5.12
CA VAL A 44 -9.16 -0.58 5.73
C VAL A 44 -10.63 -0.93 5.49
N VAL A 45 -11.53 0.04 5.54
CA VAL A 45 -12.95 -0.17 5.20
C VAL A 45 -13.09 -0.67 3.75
N HIS A 46 -12.30 -0.13 2.81
CA HIS A 46 -12.28 -0.58 1.42
C HIS A 46 -11.65 -1.98 1.29
N LEU A 47 -10.54 -2.24 1.99
CA LEU A 47 -9.90 -3.56 2.06
C LEU A 47 -10.89 -4.64 2.56
N GLN A 48 -11.67 -4.35 3.61
CA GLN A 48 -12.60 -5.32 4.21
C GLN A 48 -13.65 -5.82 3.21
N LYS A 49 -14.10 -4.98 2.29
CA LYS A 49 -15.02 -5.40 1.21
C LYS A 49 -14.36 -6.45 0.31
N TRP A 50 -13.11 -6.23 -0.07
CA TRP A 50 -12.36 -7.21 -0.86
C TRP A 50 -12.06 -8.48 -0.06
N LEU A 51 -11.69 -8.38 1.23
CA LEU A 51 -11.44 -9.55 2.09
C LEU A 51 -12.67 -10.44 2.24
N GLN A 52 -13.86 -9.86 2.36
CA GLN A 52 -15.10 -10.63 2.42
C GLN A 52 -15.30 -11.46 1.14
N GLN A 53 -15.12 -10.83 -0.04
CA GLN A 53 -15.21 -11.53 -1.31
C GLN A 53 -14.10 -12.58 -1.47
N PHE A 54 -12.85 -12.21 -1.17
CA PHE A 54 -11.69 -13.11 -1.21
C PHE A 54 -11.95 -14.38 -0.41
N ASN A 55 -12.37 -14.23 0.86
CA ASN A 55 -12.59 -15.36 1.74
C ASN A 55 -13.83 -16.18 1.35
N ALA A 56 -14.86 -15.55 0.79
CA ALA A 56 -16.03 -16.28 0.28
C ALA A 56 -15.67 -17.17 -0.93
N GLU A 57 -14.93 -16.63 -1.90
CA GLU A 57 -14.50 -17.35 -3.10
C GLU A 57 -13.35 -18.34 -2.82
N GLY A 58 -12.53 -18.05 -1.81
CA GLY A 58 -11.33 -18.81 -1.47
C GLY A 58 -11.55 -20.03 -0.58
N LYS A 59 -12.79 -20.34 -0.18
CA LYS A 59 -13.09 -21.52 0.65
C LYS A 59 -12.53 -22.80 0.06
N GLY A 60 -11.77 -23.54 0.87
CA GLY A 60 -11.11 -24.79 0.47
C GLY A 60 -9.86 -24.57 -0.41
N VAL A 61 -9.43 -23.33 -0.61
CA VAL A 61 -8.23 -22.97 -1.41
C VAL A 61 -7.29 -22.09 -0.61
N LEU A 62 -7.68 -20.84 -0.35
CA LEU A 62 -6.85 -19.84 0.29
C LEU A 62 -7.72 -18.84 1.03
N GLN A 63 -7.39 -18.56 2.28
CA GLN A 63 -8.07 -17.59 3.14
C GLN A 63 -7.10 -16.51 3.61
N ILE A 64 -7.62 -15.35 3.99
CA ILE A 64 -6.86 -14.30 4.67
C ILE A 64 -7.50 -14.05 6.04
N ASN A 65 -6.68 -14.20 7.09
CA ASN A 65 -7.03 -13.78 8.45
C ASN A 65 -6.50 -12.36 8.69
N PHE A 66 -7.39 -11.38 8.72
CA PHE A 66 -7.04 -10.00 9.06
C PHE A 66 -6.89 -9.88 10.58
N ILE A 67 -5.65 -9.62 11.04
CA ILE A 67 -5.29 -9.55 12.46
C ILE A 67 -5.67 -8.19 13.06
N GLY A 68 -5.50 -7.09 12.28
CA GLY A 68 -5.81 -5.74 12.73
C GLY A 68 -4.91 -4.66 12.15
N GLY A 69 -5.06 -3.45 12.68
CA GLY A 69 -4.34 -2.25 12.27
C GLY A 69 -3.08 -1.97 13.12
N PRO A 70 -2.69 -0.68 13.28
CA PRO A 70 -1.45 -0.26 13.96
C PRO A 70 -1.34 -0.65 15.44
N LYS A 71 -2.42 -1.09 16.06
CA LYS A 71 -2.40 -1.66 17.43
C LYS A 71 -1.81 -3.08 17.45
N ALA A 72 -1.97 -3.84 16.36
CA ALA A 72 -1.40 -5.18 16.23
C ALA A 72 0.11 -5.10 15.84
N ILE A 73 0.44 -4.29 14.83
CA ILE A 73 1.82 -4.01 14.42
C ILE A 73 1.90 -2.51 14.08
N PRO A 74 2.84 -1.75 14.69
CA PRO A 74 3.00 -0.33 14.40
C PRO A 74 3.15 -0.05 12.89
N ALA A 75 2.60 1.07 12.42
CA ALA A 75 2.49 1.39 10.99
C ALA A 75 3.82 1.28 10.24
N PHE A 76 4.92 1.79 10.82
CA PHE A 76 6.25 1.78 10.21
C PHE A 76 6.99 0.43 10.35
N GLU A 77 6.43 -0.51 11.11
CA GLU A 77 6.98 -1.86 11.28
C GLU A 77 6.27 -2.90 10.39
N ALA A 78 5.14 -2.56 9.78
CA ALA A 78 4.36 -3.50 8.97
C ALA A 78 5.17 -4.10 7.80
N GLY A 79 5.97 -3.29 7.11
CA GLY A 79 6.82 -3.77 6.02
C GLY A 79 7.93 -4.70 6.50
N ASN A 80 8.57 -4.38 7.63
CA ASN A 80 9.58 -5.25 8.24
C ASN A 80 8.97 -6.57 8.73
N ALA A 81 7.77 -6.53 9.30
CA ALA A 81 7.05 -7.73 9.74
C ALA A 81 6.73 -8.68 8.57
N VAL A 82 6.39 -8.15 7.39
CA VAL A 82 6.23 -8.95 6.17
C VAL A 82 7.57 -9.48 5.69
N LYS A 83 8.61 -8.64 5.59
CA LYS A 83 9.95 -9.06 5.15
C LYS A 83 10.49 -10.24 5.96
N THR A 84 10.30 -10.21 7.28
CA THR A 84 10.80 -11.23 8.21
C THR A 84 9.85 -12.42 8.43
N GLY A 85 8.63 -12.38 7.86
CA GLY A 85 7.64 -13.45 7.99
C GLY A 85 6.90 -13.49 9.35
N VAL A 86 6.98 -12.42 10.15
CA VAL A 86 6.16 -12.27 11.37
C VAL A 86 4.68 -12.28 11.00
N VAL A 87 4.32 -11.65 9.88
CA VAL A 87 3.03 -11.79 9.20
C VAL A 87 3.26 -12.12 7.73
N ASP A 88 2.23 -12.68 7.09
CA ASP A 88 2.35 -13.14 5.71
C ASP A 88 2.03 -12.03 4.72
N MET A 89 1.19 -11.07 5.09
CA MET A 89 0.73 -9.98 4.25
C MET A 89 0.56 -8.67 5.04
N ALA A 90 0.66 -7.54 4.34
CA ALA A 90 0.26 -6.25 4.90
C ALA A 90 -0.39 -5.36 3.84
N LEU A 91 -1.41 -4.59 4.27
CA LEU A 91 -1.83 -3.37 3.60
C LEU A 91 -0.94 -2.24 4.12
N THR A 92 -0.13 -1.66 3.24
CA THR A 92 0.81 -0.59 3.61
C THR A 92 1.06 0.36 2.44
N THR A 93 1.95 1.31 2.62
CA THR A 93 2.46 2.21 1.57
C THR A 93 3.97 2.17 1.57
N GLY A 94 4.59 2.37 0.42
CA GLY A 94 6.04 2.42 0.27
C GLY A 94 6.72 3.37 1.25
N ALA A 95 6.06 4.49 1.57
CA ALA A 95 6.52 5.47 2.54
C ALA A 95 6.76 4.92 3.96
N PHE A 96 6.11 3.80 4.33
CA PHE A 96 6.15 3.30 5.71
C PHE A 96 7.21 2.22 5.93
N TYR A 97 7.88 1.72 4.88
CA TYR A 97 8.93 0.71 5.02
C TYR A 97 10.23 1.06 4.27
N THR A 98 10.49 2.36 4.11
CA THR A 98 11.75 2.86 3.50
C THR A 98 13.01 2.51 4.31
N ASN A 99 12.85 2.20 5.59
CA ASN A 99 13.92 1.69 6.46
C ASN A 99 14.44 0.32 6.03
N VAL A 100 13.58 -0.53 5.45
CA VAL A 100 13.94 -1.86 4.96
C VAL A 100 14.07 -1.91 3.43
N MET A 101 13.48 -0.95 2.72
CA MET A 101 13.50 -0.85 1.26
C MET A 101 13.33 0.60 0.82
N PRO A 102 14.41 1.38 0.70
CA PRO A 102 14.35 2.80 0.32
C PRO A 102 13.62 3.04 -1.01
N GLU A 103 13.71 2.12 -1.95
CA GLU A 103 13.07 2.19 -3.28
C GLU A 103 11.54 2.17 -3.21
N ALA A 104 10.98 1.74 -2.10
CA ALA A 104 9.52 1.75 -1.92
C ALA A 104 8.93 3.18 -1.95
N ASP A 105 9.72 4.19 -1.59
CA ASP A 105 9.33 5.59 -1.69
C ASP A 105 9.19 6.10 -3.15
N PHE A 106 9.81 5.42 -4.13
CA PHE A 106 9.75 5.85 -5.52
C PHE A 106 8.36 5.66 -6.15
N LEU A 107 7.54 4.78 -5.60
CA LEU A 107 6.22 4.46 -6.15
C LEU A 107 5.27 5.67 -6.15
N LYS A 108 5.46 6.64 -5.26
CA LYS A 108 4.73 7.93 -5.24
C LYS A 108 4.92 8.76 -6.51
N LEU A 109 6.03 8.54 -7.22
CA LEU A 109 6.43 9.31 -8.40
C LEU A 109 5.83 8.76 -9.70
N THR A 110 5.17 7.59 -9.63
CA THR A 110 4.53 6.98 -10.81
C THR A 110 3.27 7.75 -11.20
N GLN A 111 3.16 8.12 -12.49
CA GLN A 111 2.10 9.01 -12.99
C GLN A 111 1.10 8.31 -13.90
N ILE A 112 1.22 6.98 -14.04
CA ILE A 112 0.32 6.16 -14.85
C ILE A 112 -0.41 5.13 -13.97
N PRO A 113 -1.64 4.73 -14.34
CA PRO A 113 -2.40 3.75 -13.58
C PRO A 113 -1.68 2.41 -13.45
N VAL A 114 -1.95 1.66 -12.37
CA VAL A 114 -1.34 0.33 -12.14
C VAL A 114 -1.63 -0.65 -13.27
N ALA A 115 -2.82 -0.57 -13.87
CA ALA A 115 -3.16 -1.38 -15.04
C ALA A 115 -2.22 -1.12 -16.24
N GLU A 116 -1.78 0.12 -16.44
CA GLU A 116 -0.76 0.46 -17.46
C GLU A 116 0.62 -0.04 -17.03
N GLN A 117 0.99 0.12 -15.76
CA GLN A 117 2.25 -0.40 -15.21
C GLN A 117 2.39 -1.91 -15.38
N ARG A 118 1.28 -2.67 -15.30
CA ARG A 118 1.27 -4.11 -15.59
C ARG A 118 1.53 -4.41 -17.07
N ARG A 119 1.01 -3.58 -17.98
CA ARG A 119 1.19 -3.77 -19.43
C ARG A 119 2.56 -3.39 -19.95
N ASN A 120 3.14 -2.30 -19.43
CA ASN A 120 4.41 -1.75 -19.93
C ASN A 120 5.66 -2.29 -19.23
N GLY A 121 5.50 -3.21 -18.26
CA GLY A 121 6.60 -3.85 -17.54
C GLY A 121 7.06 -3.13 -16.26
N ALA A 122 6.51 -1.96 -15.91
CA ALA A 122 6.86 -1.26 -14.67
C ALA A 122 6.52 -2.11 -13.43
N PHE A 123 5.33 -2.73 -13.41
CA PHE A 123 4.92 -3.61 -12.32
C PHE A 123 5.83 -4.83 -12.18
N ALA A 124 6.27 -5.41 -13.28
CA ALA A 124 7.24 -6.52 -13.27
C ALA A 124 8.60 -6.08 -12.71
N ALA A 125 9.08 -4.89 -13.10
CA ALA A 125 10.32 -4.33 -12.57
C ALA A 125 10.25 -4.03 -11.07
N ILE A 126 9.10 -3.55 -10.57
CA ILE A 126 8.84 -3.40 -9.14
C ILE A 126 8.95 -4.75 -8.45
N ASN A 127 8.22 -5.77 -8.91
CA ASN A 127 8.25 -7.10 -8.31
C ASN A 127 9.62 -7.77 -8.34
N GLU A 128 10.38 -7.61 -9.41
CA GLU A 128 11.76 -8.09 -9.50
C GLU A 128 12.60 -7.55 -8.34
N LEU A 129 12.53 -6.23 -8.08
CA LEU A 129 13.27 -5.60 -7.00
C LEU A 129 12.74 -6.02 -5.62
N TRP A 130 11.41 -6.08 -5.43
CA TRP A 130 10.79 -6.49 -4.16
C TRP A 130 11.14 -7.92 -3.79
N THR A 131 11.18 -8.83 -4.75
CA THR A 131 11.53 -10.24 -4.51
C THR A 131 13.02 -10.44 -4.26
N THR A 132 13.89 -9.71 -4.96
CA THR A 132 15.35 -9.90 -4.85
C THR A 132 15.93 -9.18 -3.64
N LYS A 133 15.43 -8.00 -3.29
CA LYS A 133 15.96 -7.17 -2.20
C LYS A 133 15.09 -7.21 -0.94
N GLY A 134 13.79 -7.27 -1.10
CA GLY A 134 12.82 -7.08 -0.02
C GLY A 134 12.35 -8.36 0.65
N ASN A 135 12.59 -9.53 0.08
CA ASN A 135 11.92 -10.79 0.47
C ASN A 135 10.39 -10.66 0.47
N MET A 136 9.85 -9.88 -0.46
CA MET A 136 8.43 -9.56 -0.58
C MET A 136 7.95 -9.68 -2.03
N VAL A 137 6.66 -9.92 -2.20
CA VAL A 137 5.93 -9.77 -3.47
C VAL A 137 5.08 -8.51 -3.35
N TYR A 138 5.20 -7.59 -4.31
CA TYR A 138 4.26 -6.48 -4.48
C TYR A 138 3.03 -7.01 -5.20
N LEU A 139 1.98 -7.34 -4.45
CA LEU A 139 0.85 -8.11 -4.98
C LEU A 139 -0.11 -7.25 -5.79
N ALA A 140 -0.55 -6.12 -5.22
CA ALA A 140 -1.55 -5.24 -5.83
C ALA A 140 -1.43 -3.82 -5.30
N ARG A 141 -1.74 -2.81 -6.15
CA ARG A 141 -1.95 -1.43 -5.73
C ARG A 141 -3.44 -1.20 -5.55
N MET A 142 -3.87 -1.05 -4.29
CA MET A 142 -5.27 -0.84 -3.94
C MET A 142 -5.70 0.63 -4.10
N VAL A 143 -4.78 1.59 -3.95
CA VAL A 143 -5.08 3.03 -4.02
C VAL A 143 -4.24 3.70 -5.08
N GLU A 144 -4.91 4.47 -5.92
CA GLU A 144 -4.35 5.40 -6.90
C GLU A 144 -5.33 6.55 -7.13
N ASN A 145 -4.94 7.61 -7.83
CA ASN A 145 -5.76 8.80 -8.05
C ASN A 145 -6.14 9.52 -6.75
N GLN A 146 -5.25 9.48 -5.76
CA GLN A 146 -5.38 10.16 -4.49
C GLN A 146 -4.15 11.07 -4.29
N PRO A 147 -4.15 12.29 -4.87
CA PRO A 147 -3.02 13.18 -4.72
C PRO A 147 -2.77 13.52 -3.25
N PHE A 148 -1.50 13.66 -2.91
CA PHE A 148 -1.11 14.20 -1.62
C PHE A 148 -1.30 15.71 -1.60
N HIS A 149 -1.69 16.22 -0.46
CA HIS A 149 -1.79 17.65 -0.18
C HIS A 149 -0.97 18.04 1.05
N LEU A 150 -0.61 19.31 1.11
CA LEU A 150 -0.12 19.94 2.35
C LEU A 150 -1.29 20.62 3.03
N TYR A 151 -1.56 20.22 4.26
CA TYR A 151 -2.60 20.77 5.14
C TYR A 151 -1.96 21.62 6.22
N LEU A 152 -2.54 22.80 6.48
CA LEU A 152 -1.96 23.80 7.37
C LEU A 152 -3.02 24.37 8.35
N ASN A 153 -2.55 24.80 9.51
CA ASN A 153 -3.35 25.60 10.46
C ASN A 153 -3.15 27.11 10.27
N LYS A 154 -2.18 27.53 9.44
CA LYS A 154 -1.86 28.91 9.08
C LYS A 154 -1.85 29.08 7.57
N LYS A 155 -2.26 30.25 7.09
CA LYS A 155 -2.22 30.60 5.67
C LYS A 155 -0.77 30.89 5.24
N VAL A 156 -0.45 30.46 4.02
CA VAL A 156 0.78 30.84 3.30
C VAL A 156 0.38 31.46 1.96
N ASP A 157 1.07 32.51 1.52
CA ASP A 157 0.76 33.20 0.27
C ASP A 157 1.65 32.73 -0.89
N LYS A 158 2.74 32.03 -0.58
CA LYS A 158 3.69 31.42 -1.52
C LYS A 158 4.14 30.06 -0.99
N PRO A 159 4.70 29.19 -1.83
CA PRO A 159 5.17 27.86 -1.41
C PRO A 159 6.50 27.96 -0.64
N ASP A 160 6.45 28.60 0.53
CA ASP A 160 7.56 28.80 1.45
C ASP A 160 7.10 28.37 2.84
N LEU A 161 7.76 27.37 3.42
CA LEU A 161 7.46 26.77 4.71
C LEU A 161 8.54 27.10 5.75
N THR A 162 9.36 28.11 5.48
CA THR A 162 10.44 28.53 6.40
C THR A 162 9.87 28.85 7.78
N GLY A 163 10.44 28.23 8.81
CA GLY A 163 10.00 28.37 10.21
C GLY A 163 8.80 27.51 10.61
N MET A 164 8.13 26.83 9.66
CA MET A 164 7.00 25.95 9.97
C MET A 164 7.48 24.53 10.31
N LYS A 165 6.86 23.94 11.32
CA LYS A 165 7.04 22.53 11.68
C LYS A 165 5.98 21.71 10.98
N ILE A 166 6.38 20.89 10.03
CA ILE A 166 5.44 20.10 9.23
C ILE A 166 5.60 18.62 9.54
N ARG A 167 4.50 18.00 9.93
CA ARG A 167 4.47 16.54 10.08
C ARG A 167 4.66 15.87 8.74
N ILE A 168 5.57 14.92 8.71
CA ILE A 168 5.84 14.10 7.52
C ILE A 168 5.80 12.60 7.81
N THR A 169 5.68 11.83 6.74
CA THR A 169 6.27 10.51 6.58
C THR A 169 7.41 10.62 5.57
N PRO A 170 8.25 9.60 5.37
CA PRO A 170 9.36 9.69 4.40
C PRO A 170 8.97 10.22 3.02
N VAL A 171 7.74 9.97 2.56
CA VAL A 171 7.23 10.39 1.24
C VAL A 171 7.33 11.90 0.97
N TYR A 172 7.28 12.73 2.00
CA TYR A 172 7.28 14.20 1.87
C TYR A 172 8.64 14.84 2.14
N ARG A 173 9.59 14.09 2.70
CA ARG A 173 10.83 14.61 3.31
C ARG A 173 11.57 15.59 2.43
N ASP A 174 11.96 15.15 1.25
CA ASP A 174 12.82 15.95 0.37
C ASP A 174 12.08 17.15 -0.20
N PHE A 175 10.81 16.97 -0.54
CA PHE A 175 9.99 18.04 -1.08
C PHE A 175 9.74 19.13 -0.03
N PHE A 176 9.26 18.80 1.16
CA PHE A 176 8.97 19.82 2.16
C PHE A 176 10.23 20.47 2.74
N ALA A 177 11.34 19.72 2.83
CA ALA A 177 12.64 20.31 3.15
C ALA A 177 13.06 21.33 2.09
N SER A 178 12.82 21.08 0.80
CA SER A 178 13.11 22.01 -0.28
C SER A 178 12.26 23.28 -0.25
N LEU A 179 11.13 23.28 0.47
CA LEU A 179 10.29 24.42 0.74
C LEU A 179 10.66 25.14 2.06
N GLY A 180 11.72 24.71 2.76
CA GLY A 180 12.17 25.30 4.01
C GLY A 180 11.48 24.78 5.28
N ALA A 181 10.68 23.72 5.21
CA ALA A 181 10.00 23.17 6.36
C ALA A 181 10.95 22.51 7.37
N ASN A 182 10.64 22.68 8.65
CA ASN A 182 11.18 21.84 9.72
C ASN A 182 10.37 20.54 9.81
N ASN A 183 10.88 19.48 9.18
CA ASN A 183 10.19 18.21 9.07
C ASN A 183 10.16 17.44 10.39
N VAL A 184 8.96 17.00 10.82
CA VAL A 184 8.75 16.18 12.02
C VAL A 184 8.14 14.84 11.59
N THR A 185 8.92 13.77 11.64
CA THR A 185 8.44 12.42 11.26
C THR A 185 7.62 11.82 12.40
N MET A 186 6.36 11.43 12.12
CA MET A 186 5.50 10.72 13.07
C MET A 186 4.44 9.87 12.37
N ALA A 187 4.01 8.80 13.06
CA ALA A 187 2.96 7.93 12.59
C ALA A 187 1.59 8.64 12.54
N PRO A 188 0.63 8.17 11.69
CA PRO A 188 -0.67 8.84 11.56
C PRO A 188 -1.44 8.97 12.87
N GLY A 189 -1.38 7.98 13.76
CA GLY A 189 -2.09 8.02 15.05
C GLY A 189 -1.66 9.12 16.02
N GLU A 190 -0.51 9.77 15.79
CA GLU A 190 0.06 10.80 16.67
C GLU A 190 -0.30 12.22 16.22
N VAL A 191 -0.76 12.39 14.97
CA VAL A 191 -0.90 13.70 14.31
C VAL A 191 -1.95 14.59 14.95
N TYR A 192 -3.11 14.02 15.34
CA TYR A 192 -4.17 14.80 15.99
C TYR A 192 -3.64 15.51 17.24
N THR A 193 -3.00 14.76 18.14
CA THR A 193 -2.42 15.30 19.38
C THR A 193 -1.30 16.31 19.09
N ALA A 194 -0.48 16.07 18.08
CA ALA A 194 0.59 16.97 17.68
C ALA A 194 0.05 18.33 17.16
N LEU A 195 -1.03 18.29 16.38
CA LEU A 195 -1.75 19.50 15.92
C LEU A 195 -2.41 20.23 17.09
N GLU A 196 -3.09 19.51 17.98
CA GLU A 196 -3.77 20.08 19.14
C GLU A 196 -2.81 20.79 20.08
N ARG A 197 -1.61 20.23 20.29
CA ARG A 197 -0.57 20.79 21.16
C ARG A 197 0.36 21.77 20.43
N ASN A 198 0.08 22.12 19.18
CA ASN A 198 0.91 22.99 18.33
C ASN A 198 2.37 22.49 18.21
N VAL A 199 2.59 21.18 18.27
CA VAL A 199 3.91 20.58 18.01
C VAL A 199 4.25 20.70 16.52
N VAL A 200 3.21 20.67 15.67
CA VAL A 200 3.32 20.89 14.22
C VAL A 200 2.30 21.92 13.74
N ASP A 201 2.65 22.67 12.68
CA ASP A 201 1.83 23.69 12.03
C ASP A 201 0.99 23.13 10.87
N GLY A 202 1.27 21.89 10.46
CA GLY A 202 0.60 21.22 9.36
C GLY A 202 1.15 19.84 9.11
N TYR A 203 0.66 19.22 8.04
CA TYR A 203 1.01 17.83 7.70
C TYR A 203 0.80 17.54 6.22
N GLY A 204 1.53 16.55 5.70
CA GLY A 204 1.25 15.92 4.41
C GLY A 204 0.30 14.74 4.58
N TRP A 205 -0.74 14.67 3.71
CA TRP A 205 -1.68 13.55 3.63
C TRP A 205 -2.38 13.49 2.27
N PRO A 206 -2.85 12.32 1.81
CA PRO A 206 -3.72 12.24 0.63
C PRO A 206 -5.01 13.06 0.79
N ILE A 207 -5.70 13.29 -0.33
CA ILE A 207 -6.98 14.02 -0.31
C ILE A 207 -8.03 13.38 0.60
N GLY A 208 -8.02 12.04 0.71
CA GLY A 208 -8.95 11.29 1.54
C GLY A 208 -8.39 10.90 2.90
N GLY A 209 -9.29 10.72 3.89
CA GLY A 209 -8.99 10.11 5.18
C GLY A 209 -8.75 11.07 6.36
N ILE A 210 -8.70 12.40 6.16
CA ILE A 210 -8.47 13.32 7.28
C ILE A 210 -9.63 13.35 8.29
N PHE A 211 -10.85 13.04 7.86
CA PHE A 211 -12.02 12.93 8.74
C PHE A 211 -12.01 11.66 9.57
N ASP A 212 -11.46 10.58 9.05
CA ASP A 212 -11.36 9.29 9.77
C ASP A 212 -10.46 9.40 11.00
N LEU A 213 -9.56 10.38 10.98
CA LEU A 213 -8.56 10.67 12.01
C LEU A 213 -8.87 11.96 12.79
N ASN A 214 -10.02 12.60 12.55
CA ASN A 214 -10.47 13.88 13.13
C ASN A 214 -9.51 15.05 12.87
N TRP A 215 -8.58 14.95 11.91
CA TRP A 215 -7.59 16.00 11.64
C TRP A 215 -8.22 17.26 11.05
N ASN A 216 -9.40 17.13 10.42
CA ASN A 216 -10.20 18.24 9.92
C ASN A 216 -10.49 19.30 10.99
N GLU A 217 -10.63 18.91 12.27
CA GLU A 217 -10.90 19.84 13.38
C GLU A 217 -9.75 20.82 13.63
N LYS A 218 -8.53 20.45 13.28
CA LYS A 218 -7.31 21.23 13.49
C LYS A 218 -6.75 21.81 12.17
N THR A 219 -7.41 21.57 11.04
CA THR A 219 -6.98 21.97 9.70
C THR A 219 -7.78 23.18 9.23
N LYS A 220 -7.10 24.22 8.76
CA LYS A 220 -7.73 25.42 8.20
C LYS A 220 -7.52 25.58 6.70
N PHE A 221 -6.40 25.09 6.20
CA PHE A 221 -5.99 25.30 4.81
C PHE A 221 -5.48 24.01 4.19
N ARG A 222 -5.69 23.88 2.88
CA ARG A 222 -5.14 22.84 2.01
C ARG A 222 -4.50 23.50 0.80
N ILE A 223 -3.27 23.15 0.46
CA ILE A 223 -2.64 23.63 -0.78
C ILE A 223 -3.13 22.80 -1.96
N ASP A 224 -3.68 23.48 -2.97
CA ASP A 224 -4.12 22.92 -4.25
C ASP A 224 -3.29 23.51 -5.42
N PRO A 225 -3.04 22.71 -6.47
CA PRO A 225 -3.35 21.28 -6.58
C PRO A 225 -2.47 20.42 -5.68
N GLY A 226 -2.86 19.16 -5.50
CA GLY A 226 -2.02 18.16 -4.86
C GLY A 226 -0.82 17.76 -5.72
N PHE A 227 0.10 17.03 -5.14
CA PHE A 227 1.35 16.55 -5.75
C PHE A 227 1.50 15.05 -5.52
N TYR A 228 2.34 14.38 -6.31
CA TYR A 228 2.49 12.92 -6.28
C TYR A 228 1.14 12.17 -6.34
N ASP A 229 1.18 10.86 -6.23
CA ASP A 229 -0.03 10.03 -6.08
C ASP A 229 0.17 9.05 -4.91
N ALA A 230 -0.86 8.93 -4.07
CA ALA A 230 -0.80 7.99 -2.96
C ALA A 230 -0.79 6.56 -3.51
N GLU A 231 0.20 5.82 -3.06
CA GLU A 231 0.33 4.41 -3.31
C GLU A 231 0.01 3.68 -2.01
N VAL A 232 -1.09 2.93 -2.00
CA VAL A 232 -1.38 1.96 -0.94
C VAL A 232 -1.53 0.60 -1.57
N SER A 233 -0.75 -0.35 -1.08
CA SER A 233 -0.58 -1.66 -1.71
C SER A 233 -0.68 -2.80 -0.71
N ILE A 234 -0.86 -3.99 -1.26
CA ILE A 234 -0.70 -5.24 -0.54
C ILE A 234 0.66 -5.82 -0.88
N ILE A 235 1.47 -6.05 0.14
CA ILE A 235 2.72 -6.79 0.04
C ILE A 235 2.58 -8.14 0.73
N VAL A 236 3.27 -9.15 0.20
CA VAL A 236 3.24 -10.54 0.69
C VAL A 236 4.66 -11.00 0.96
N ASN A 237 4.89 -11.69 2.07
CA ASN A 237 6.18 -12.34 2.34
C ASN A 237 6.51 -13.35 1.24
N LEU A 238 7.72 -13.28 0.67
CA LEU A 238 8.12 -14.11 -0.47
C LEU A 238 8.14 -15.60 -0.12
N ASP A 239 8.56 -15.97 1.09
CA ASP A 239 8.64 -17.36 1.49
C ASP A 239 7.24 -17.94 1.73
N ALA A 240 6.31 -17.16 2.29
CA ALA A 240 4.90 -17.53 2.39
C ALA A 240 4.29 -17.70 0.99
N TYR A 241 4.54 -16.76 0.06
CA TYR A 241 4.08 -16.85 -1.32
C TYR A 241 4.64 -18.09 -2.05
N ARG A 242 5.92 -18.41 -1.86
CA ARG A 242 6.57 -19.58 -2.50
C ARG A 242 5.94 -20.90 -2.05
N LYS A 243 5.49 -20.99 -0.81
CA LYS A 243 4.83 -22.19 -0.24
C LYS A 243 3.43 -22.43 -0.81
N LEU A 244 2.79 -21.44 -1.43
CA LEU A 244 1.49 -21.60 -2.06
C LEU A 244 1.57 -22.54 -3.26
N THR A 245 0.56 -23.41 -3.39
CA THR A 245 0.41 -24.27 -4.57
C THR A 245 0.12 -23.44 -5.83
N PRO A 246 0.32 -23.98 -7.05
CA PRO A 246 -0.03 -23.25 -8.28
C PRO A 246 -1.49 -22.79 -8.31
N LYS A 247 -2.43 -23.60 -7.79
CA LYS A 247 -3.85 -23.24 -7.69
C LYS A 247 -4.08 -22.04 -6.76
N GLN A 248 -3.40 -22.00 -5.60
CA GLN A 248 -3.49 -20.92 -4.64
C GLN A 248 -2.88 -19.62 -5.17
N LYS A 249 -1.74 -19.71 -5.87
CA LYS A 249 -1.12 -18.56 -6.55
C LYS A 249 -2.03 -17.97 -7.62
N ALA A 250 -2.57 -18.82 -8.51
CA ALA A 250 -3.50 -18.37 -9.54
C ALA A 250 -4.76 -17.72 -8.96
N PHE A 251 -5.27 -18.25 -7.84
CA PHE A 251 -6.38 -17.62 -7.11
C PHE A 251 -5.99 -16.26 -6.52
N LEU A 252 -4.84 -16.17 -5.85
CA LEU A 252 -4.33 -14.93 -5.28
C LEU A 252 -4.11 -13.84 -6.35
N ASP A 253 -3.51 -14.21 -7.49
CA ASP A 253 -3.27 -13.29 -8.61
C ASP A 253 -4.60 -12.80 -9.24
N LYS A 254 -5.58 -13.69 -9.39
CA LYS A 254 -6.93 -13.30 -9.84
C LYS A 254 -7.56 -12.28 -8.90
N GLN A 255 -7.46 -12.52 -7.59
CA GLN A 255 -8.03 -11.64 -6.57
C GLN A 255 -7.27 -10.31 -6.45
N ALA A 256 -5.96 -10.30 -6.72
CA ALA A 256 -5.17 -9.07 -6.81
C ALA A 256 -5.66 -8.16 -7.95
N LEU A 257 -5.93 -8.73 -9.12
CA LEU A 257 -6.51 -7.98 -10.24
C LEU A 257 -7.94 -7.49 -9.96
N ALA A 258 -8.74 -8.29 -9.25
CA ALA A 258 -10.08 -7.88 -8.82
C ALA A 258 -10.03 -6.69 -7.85
N LEU A 259 -9.05 -6.67 -6.93
CA LEU A 259 -8.81 -5.53 -6.03
C LEU A 259 -8.44 -4.27 -6.82
N GLU A 260 -7.52 -4.37 -7.77
CA GLU A 260 -7.11 -3.22 -8.61
C GLU A 260 -8.24 -2.72 -9.51
N ALA A 261 -9.16 -3.60 -9.96
CA ALA A 261 -10.35 -3.20 -10.71
C ALA A 261 -11.30 -2.29 -9.90
N MET A 262 -11.21 -2.29 -8.56
CA MET A 262 -11.95 -1.39 -7.68
C MET A 262 -11.35 0.03 -7.62
N ASN A 263 -10.19 0.30 -8.22
CA ASN A 263 -9.48 1.59 -8.14
C ASN A 263 -10.26 2.77 -8.73
N GLY A 264 -11.23 2.53 -9.61
CA GLY A 264 -12.16 3.57 -10.09
C GLY A 264 -12.92 4.31 -8.98
N PHE A 265 -13.13 3.65 -7.83
CA PHE A 265 -13.72 4.26 -6.64
C PHE A 265 -12.95 5.51 -6.18
N TRP A 266 -11.63 5.47 -6.20
CA TRP A 266 -10.80 6.52 -5.60
C TRP A 266 -10.91 7.87 -6.27
N ALA A 267 -11.11 7.91 -7.58
CA ALA A 267 -11.28 9.17 -8.32
C ALA A 267 -12.56 9.90 -7.91
N THR A 268 -13.67 9.18 -7.70
CA THR A 268 -14.93 9.75 -7.22
C THR A 268 -14.80 10.13 -5.73
N TYR A 269 -14.27 9.25 -4.92
CA TYR A 269 -14.05 9.50 -3.51
C TYR A 269 -13.19 10.77 -3.26
N GLY A 270 -12.13 10.98 -4.04
CA GLY A 270 -11.30 12.19 -3.92
C GLY A 270 -12.05 13.49 -4.22
N LYS A 271 -12.97 13.47 -5.19
CA LYS A 271 -13.86 14.63 -5.47
C LYS A 271 -14.82 14.90 -4.31
N ASP A 272 -15.43 13.85 -3.78
CA ASP A 272 -16.38 13.96 -2.68
C ASP A 272 -15.67 14.46 -1.40
N GLU A 273 -14.45 13.98 -1.13
CA GLU A 273 -13.64 14.45 0.00
C GLU A 273 -13.20 15.91 -0.17
N THR A 274 -12.87 16.35 -1.39
CA THR A 274 -12.60 17.76 -1.68
C THR A 274 -13.78 18.63 -1.29
N ALA A 275 -14.98 18.30 -1.75
CA ALA A 275 -16.21 19.03 -1.42
C ALA A 275 -16.54 18.96 0.07
N ARG A 276 -16.33 17.81 0.72
CA ARG A 276 -16.52 17.62 2.16
C ARG A 276 -15.59 18.52 2.99
N GLN A 277 -14.32 18.63 2.58
CA GLN A 277 -13.33 19.48 3.23
C GLN A 277 -13.71 20.97 3.11
N GLU A 278 -14.12 21.43 1.92
CA GLU A 278 -14.60 22.79 1.69
C GLU A 278 -15.83 23.11 2.54
N LYS A 279 -16.80 22.19 2.59
CA LYS A 279 -17.99 22.32 3.46
C LYS A 279 -17.65 22.37 4.95
N ALA A 280 -16.58 21.68 5.37
CA ALA A 280 -16.08 21.74 6.74
C ALA A 280 -15.27 23.01 7.04
N GLY A 281 -15.12 23.94 6.09
CA GLY A 281 -14.43 25.21 6.26
C GLY A 281 -12.93 25.19 5.97
N ILE A 282 -12.40 24.11 5.40
CA ILE A 282 -11.00 24.02 4.98
C ILE A 282 -10.85 24.80 3.67
N GLN A 283 -10.06 25.86 3.70
CA GLN A 283 -9.86 26.76 2.56
C GLN A 283 -8.74 26.25 1.65
N ALA A 284 -9.02 26.18 0.35
CA ALA A 284 -7.99 25.85 -0.63
C ALA A 284 -7.07 27.07 -0.86
N ILE A 285 -5.77 26.87 -0.70
CA ILE A 285 -4.73 27.82 -1.12
C ILE A 285 -4.31 27.44 -2.52
N ARG A 286 -4.49 28.36 -3.46
CA ARG A 286 -4.04 28.22 -4.85
C ARG A 286 -3.08 29.35 -5.15
N PHE A 287 -1.86 28.99 -5.57
CA PHE A 287 -0.91 29.96 -6.08
C PHE A 287 -1.31 30.39 -7.49
N ASP A 288 -0.72 31.44 -8.02
CA ASP A 288 -0.86 31.77 -9.44
C ASP A 288 -0.30 30.64 -10.34
N ALA A 289 -0.49 30.75 -11.64
CA ALA A 289 -0.08 29.70 -12.57
C ALA A 289 1.42 29.37 -12.50
N ALA A 290 2.26 30.40 -12.35
CA ALA A 290 3.71 30.24 -12.24
C ALA A 290 4.11 29.58 -10.91
N GLY A 291 3.52 30.03 -9.80
CA GLY A 291 3.74 29.46 -8.47
C GLY A 291 3.23 28.02 -8.35
N THR A 292 2.08 27.72 -8.95
CA THR A 292 1.55 26.35 -9.03
C THR A 292 2.49 25.43 -9.80
N LYS A 293 2.95 25.87 -10.98
CA LYS A 293 3.90 25.08 -11.76
C LYS A 293 5.19 24.85 -10.99
N ALA A 294 5.74 25.91 -10.39
CA ALA A 294 6.99 25.81 -9.61
C ALA A 294 6.84 24.87 -8.39
N PHE A 295 5.67 24.86 -7.75
CA PHE A 295 5.38 23.97 -6.62
C PHE A 295 5.37 22.50 -7.06
N ILE A 296 4.70 22.18 -8.15
CA ILE A 296 4.61 20.81 -8.69
C ILE A 296 5.96 20.33 -9.24
N ASP A 297 6.63 21.15 -10.06
CA ASP A 297 7.96 20.82 -10.60
C ASP A 297 8.93 20.50 -9.45
N LYS A 298 8.95 21.36 -8.42
CA LYS A 298 9.82 21.18 -7.26
C LYS A 298 9.54 19.88 -6.50
N ALA A 299 8.26 19.47 -6.42
CA ALA A 299 7.88 18.19 -5.81
C ALA A 299 8.51 17.02 -6.58
N TYR A 300 8.29 16.94 -7.88
CA TYR A 300 8.80 15.85 -8.71
C TYR A 300 10.32 15.89 -8.85
N ASP A 301 10.92 17.07 -8.96
CA ASP A 301 12.40 17.21 -9.02
C ASP A 301 13.05 16.71 -7.72
N ALA A 302 12.54 17.13 -6.55
CA ALA A 302 13.03 16.65 -5.26
C ALA A 302 12.83 15.14 -5.10
N GLY A 303 11.69 14.62 -5.49
CA GLY A 303 11.38 13.20 -5.41
C GLY A 303 12.30 12.35 -6.30
N TRP A 304 12.45 12.73 -7.57
CA TRP A 304 13.35 12.02 -8.50
C TRP A 304 14.82 12.18 -8.13
N ALA A 305 15.24 13.33 -7.61
CA ALA A 305 16.61 13.52 -7.12
C ALA A 305 16.91 12.57 -5.95
N GLY A 306 15.99 12.45 -5.00
CA GLY A 306 16.09 11.49 -3.89
C GLY A 306 16.14 10.05 -4.38
N ALA A 307 15.29 9.67 -5.32
CA ALA A 307 15.26 8.36 -5.92
C ALA A 307 16.57 8.01 -6.66
N MET A 308 17.08 8.94 -7.48
CA MET A 308 18.35 8.78 -8.20
C MET A 308 19.55 8.65 -7.26
N LYS A 309 19.51 9.32 -6.09
CA LYS A 309 20.56 9.18 -5.08
C LYS A 309 20.52 7.81 -4.39
N ALA A 310 19.33 7.27 -4.12
CA ALA A 310 19.15 6.02 -3.37
C ALA A 310 19.40 4.77 -4.24
N ASN A 311 18.90 4.77 -5.47
CA ASN A 311 19.09 3.68 -6.44
C ASN A 311 18.93 4.21 -7.87
N PRO A 312 20.02 4.69 -8.50
CA PRO A 312 19.96 5.35 -9.80
C PRO A 312 19.46 4.45 -10.92
N GLU A 313 19.81 3.17 -10.90
CA GLU A 313 19.42 2.21 -11.93
C GLU A 313 17.90 1.99 -11.92
N PHE A 314 17.35 1.62 -10.77
CA PHE A 314 15.91 1.39 -10.64
C PHE A 314 15.11 2.69 -10.82
N ALA A 315 15.58 3.82 -10.27
CA ALA A 315 14.91 5.11 -10.42
C ALA A 315 14.82 5.53 -11.90
N LYS A 316 15.90 5.36 -12.68
CA LYS A 316 15.90 5.64 -14.13
C LYS A 316 14.93 4.73 -14.87
N LYS A 317 14.97 3.42 -14.60
CA LYS A 317 14.06 2.43 -15.20
C LYS A 317 12.59 2.78 -14.89
N LEU A 318 12.29 3.05 -13.62
CA LEU A 318 10.92 3.39 -13.19
C LEU A 318 10.45 4.71 -13.82
N LYS A 319 11.29 5.75 -13.81
CA LYS A 319 10.99 7.05 -14.43
C LYS A 319 10.65 6.90 -15.92
N THR A 320 11.46 6.16 -16.66
CA THR A 320 11.23 5.91 -18.10
C THR A 320 9.91 5.22 -18.37
N LEU A 321 9.49 4.31 -17.48
CA LEU A 321 8.26 3.52 -17.65
C LEU A 321 7.00 4.22 -17.13
N THR A 322 7.12 5.21 -16.21
CA THR A 322 5.97 5.70 -15.44
C THR A 322 5.81 7.22 -15.36
N ALA A 323 6.80 8.03 -15.76
CA ALA A 323 6.66 9.48 -15.83
C ALA A 323 5.90 9.91 -17.10
N LYS A 324 5.12 11.02 -16.98
CA LYS A 324 4.44 11.69 -18.09
C LYS A 324 5.23 12.92 -18.53
#